data_ebdca2931a83ae6bdbc41861d985e4ec
#
_entry.id   ebdca2931a83ae6bdbc41861d985e4ec
#
_cell.length_a   1.000
_cell.length_b   1.000
_cell.length_c   1.000
_cell.angle_alpha   90.00
_cell.angle_beta   90.00
_cell.angle_gamma   90.00
#
_symmetry.space_group_name_H-M   'P 1'
#
loop_
_entity.id
_entity.type
_entity.pdbx_description
1 polymer ?
#
loop_
_entity_poly.entity_id
_entity_poly.type
_entity_poly.pdbx_seq_one_letter_code
_entity_poly.pdbx_strand_id
1 'polypeptide(L)'
;MSDNQYEYLKRQYYLATHMELTEENVIRVLEELLPYIEADGGWLEFVEIEHETNFVKVRLGGACSTCAMSAMTLKQGIEKKVMSEIPDCYGVIQVL
;
A
#
# COMPACT_ATOMS: atom_id res chain seq x y z
N MET A 1 35.08 12.19 -5.70
CA MET A 1 33.69 12.38 -5.33
C MET A 1 33.53 12.42 -3.82
N SER A 2 32.73 13.34 -3.33
CA SER A 2 32.43 13.38 -1.92
C SER A 2 31.41 12.31 -1.57
N ASP A 3 31.39 11.87 -0.32
CA ASP A 3 30.41 10.90 0.16
C ASP A 3 28.98 11.40 -0.01
N ASN A 4 28.77 12.71 0.11
CA ASN A 4 27.46 13.34 -0.06
C ASN A 4 26.93 13.17 -1.49
N GLN A 5 27.81 13.24 -2.48
CA GLN A 5 27.41 13.08 -3.85
C GLN A 5 27.00 11.64 -4.15
N TYR A 6 27.72 10.67 -3.59
CA TYR A 6 27.39 9.26 -3.70
C TYR A 6 26.04 8.96 -3.07
N GLU A 7 25.79 9.48 -1.88
CA GLU A 7 24.51 9.29 -1.18
C GLU A 7 23.35 9.89 -1.97
N TYR A 8 23.56 11.05 -2.58
CA TYR A 8 22.54 11.70 -3.41
C TYR A 8 22.19 10.81 -4.60
N LEU A 9 23.18 10.30 -5.32
CA LEU A 9 22.95 9.45 -6.48
C LEU A 9 22.24 8.15 -6.08
N LYS A 10 22.63 7.56 -4.99
CA LYS A 10 22.02 6.33 -4.47
C LYS A 10 20.55 6.56 -4.13
N ARG A 11 20.25 7.68 -3.51
CA ARG A 11 18.86 8.04 -3.18
C ARG A 11 18.02 8.26 -4.42
N GLN A 12 18.56 8.92 -5.44
CA GLN A 12 17.86 9.15 -6.69
C GLN A 12 17.55 7.82 -7.39
N TYR A 13 18.47 6.90 -7.38
CA TYR A 13 18.23 5.58 -7.94
C TYR A 13 17.11 4.86 -7.18
N TYR A 14 17.16 4.90 -5.86
CA TYR A 14 16.13 4.28 -5.03
C TYR A 14 14.74 4.87 -5.30
N LEU A 15 14.64 6.20 -5.36
CA LEU A 15 13.37 6.88 -5.62
C LEU A 15 12.85 6.60 -7.03
N ALA A 16 13.73 6.36 -7.99
CA ALA A 16 13.33 6.03 -9.36
C ALA A 16 12.75 4.62 -9.45
N THR A 17 13.17 3.71 -8.58
CA THR A 17 12.72 2.30 -8.60
C THR A 17 11.64 1.99 -7.57
N HIS A 18 11.49 2.84 -6.55
CA HIS A 18 10.55 2.62 -5.45
C HIS A 18 9.77 3.90 -5.16
N MET A 19 8.55 3.74 -4.70
CA MET A 19 7.71 4.88 -4.32
C MET A 19 7.92 5.23 -2.86
N GLU A 20 7.85 6.53 -2.54
CA GLU A 20 7.84 6.97 -1.15
C GLU A 20 6.49 6.68 -0.50
N LEU A 21 6.47 6.56 0.82
CA LEU A 21 5.23 6.36 1.57
C LEU A 21 4.49 7.71 1.69
N THR A 22 3.71 8.00 0.67
CA THR A 22 2.87 9.19 0.62
C THR A 22 1.45 8.78 0.30
N GLU A 23 0.49 9.64 0.68
CA GLU A 23 -0.92 9.40 0.39
C GLU A 23 -1.15 9.20 -1.10
N GLU A 24 -0.56 10.07 -1.92
CA GLU A 24 -0.70 9.98 -3.38
C GLU A 24 -0.20 8.64 -3.93
N ASN A 25 0.97 8.20 -3.48
CA ASN A 25 1.53 6.93 -3.96
C ASN A 25 0.73 5.73 -3.48
N VAL A 26 0.26 5.77 -2.23
CA VAL A 26 -0.58 4.70 -1.70
C VAL A 26 -1.88 4.60 -2.50
N ILE A 27 -2.54 5.71 -2.74
CA ILE A 27 -3.78 5.74 -3.51
C ILE A 27 -3.55 5.18 -4.91
N ARG A 28 -2.44 5.53 -5.54
CA ARG A 28 -2.10 5.02 -6.88
C ARG A 28 -1.97 3.50 -6.89
N VAL A 29 -1.29 2.94 -5.89
CA VAL A 29 -1.14 1.49 -5.78
C VAL A 29 -2.50 0.83 -5.53
N LEU A 30 -3.31 1.40 -4.65
CA LEU A 30 -4.64 0.86 -4.35
C LEU A 30 -5.57 0.91 -5.57
N GLU A 31 -5.47 1.96 -6.38
CA GLU A 31 -6.25 2.07 -7.60
C GLU A 31 -5.96 0.93 -8.59
N GLU A 32 -4.73 0.44 -8.62
CA GLU A 32 -4.38 -0.70 -9.46
C GLU A 32 -5.07 -1.98 -9.00
N LEU A 33 -5.42 -2.06 -7.73
CA LEU A 33 -6.09 -3.22 -7.16
C LEU A 33 -7.61 -3.18 -7.27
N LEU A 34 -8.18 -1.99 -7.47
CA LEU A 34 -9.63 -1.80 -7.50
C LEU A 34 -10.36 -2.71 -8.49
N PRO A 35 -9.88 -2.89 -9.75
CA PRO A 35 -10.58 -3.76 -10.69
C PRO A 35 -10.72 -5.19 -10.18
N TYR A 36 -9.73 -5.70 -9.48
CA TYR A 36 -9.76 -7.06 -8.94
C TYR A 36 -10.72 -7.16 -7.77
N ILE A 37 -10.74 -6.14 -6.91
CA ILE A 37 -11.62 -6.11 -5.75
C ILE A 37 -13.07 -5.95 -6.17
N GLU A 38 -13.34 -5.07 -7.12
CA GLU A 38 -14.68 -4.83 -7.64
C GLU A 38 -15.21 -6.04 -8.40
N ALA A 39 -14.35 -6.77 -9.09
CA ALA A 39 -14.75 -7.99 -9.80
C ALA A 39 -15.30 -9.04 -8.85
N ASP A 40 -14.82 -9.07 -7.60
CA ASP A 40 -15.30 -9.98 -6.56
C ASP A 40 -16.49 -9.41 -5.79
N GLY A 41 -16.99 -8.24 -6.19
CA GLY A 41 -18.13 -7.60 -5.54
C GLY A 41 -17.76 -6.83 -4.29
N GLY A 42 -16.48 -6.55 -4.08
CA GLY A 42 -15.99 -5.80 -2.94
C GLY A 42 -15.68 -4.36 -3.26
N TRP A 43 -15.24 -3.64 -2.24
CA TRP A 43 -14.76 -2.27 -2.40
C TRP A 43 -13.62 -2.02 -1.42
N LEU A 44 -12.80 -1.02 -1.76
CA LEU A 44 -11.64 -0.63 -0.98
C LEU A 44 -11.60 0.89 -0.88
N GLU A 45 -11.35 1.40 0.33
CA GLU A 45 -11.25 2.83 0.57
C GLU A 45 -9.98 3.12 1.35
N PHE A 46 -9.21 4.11 0.91
CA PHE A 46 -8.06 4.61 1.64
C PHE A 46 -8.55 5.49 2.79
N VAL A 47 -7.99 5.29 3.98
CA VAL A 47 -8.33 6.07 5.17
C VAL A 47 -7.22 7.06 5.50
N GLU A 48 -6.06 6.56 5.88
CA GLU A 48 -4.93 7.43 6.20
C GLU A 48 -3.64 6.61 6.29
N ILE A 49 -2.52 7.33 6.36
CA ILE A 49 -1.23 6.74 6.67
C ILE A 49 -0.91 7.11 8.11
N GLU A 50 -0.61 6.12 8.94
CA GLU A 50 -0.12 6.36 10.29
C GLU A 50 1.40 6.46 10.20
N HIS A 51 1.91 7.71 10.17
CA HIS A 51 3.33 7.95 9.96
C HIS A 51 4.22 7.54 11.12
N GLU A 52 3.66 7.38 12.31
CA GLU A 52 4.43 6.93 13.47
C GLU A 52 4.87 5.48 13.34
N THR A 53 4.03 4.65 12.71
CA THR A 53 4.28 3.23 12.56
C THR A 53 4.52 2.83 11.11
N ASN A 54 4.28 3.74 10.17
CA ASN A 54 4.34 3.50 8.73
C ASN A 54 3.35 2.44 8.25
N PHE A 55 2.18 2.40 8.88
CA PHE A 55 1.07 1.55 8.44
C PHE A 55 0.07 2.35 7.62
N VAL A 56 -0.49 1.69 6.62
CA VAL A 56 -1.57 2.25 5.80
C VAL A 56 -2.89 1.72 6.33
N LYS A 57 -3.85 2.61 6.56
CA LYS A 57 -5.17 2.23 7.03
C LYS A 57 -6.17 2.28 5.89
N VAL A 58 -6.93 1.20 5.74
CA VAL A 58 -7.93 1.07 4.67
C VAL A 58 -9.23 0.52 5.23
N ARG A 59 -10.32 0.74 4.50
CA ARG A 59 -11.60 0.07 4.74
C ARG A 59 -11.87 -0.86 3.57
N LEU A 60 -12.36 -2.03 3.91
CA LEU A 60 -12.77 -3.03 2.94
C LEU A 60 -14.21 -3.42 3.21
N GLY A 61 -14.96 -3.70 2.16
CA GLY A 61 -16.34 -4.12 2.33
C GLY A 61 -16.86 -4.85 1.10
N GLY A 62 -18.19 -5.10 1.11
CA GLY A 62 -18.85 -5.83 0.05
C GLY A 62 -18.77 -7.33 0.26
N ALA A 63 -18.81 -8.11 -0.84
CA ALA A 63 -18.83 -9.57 -0.77
C ALA A 63 -17.58 -10.12 -0.07
N CYS A 64 -16.46 -9.44 -0.17
CA CYS A 64 -15.20 -9.87 0.44
C CYS A 64 -15.22 -9.79 1.97
N SER A 65 -16.06 -8.95 2.54
CA SER A 65 -16.12 -8.77 3.99
C SER A 65 -17.00 -9.79 4.70
N THR A 66 -17.81 -10.54 3.94
CA THR A 66 -18.74 -11.52 4.52
C THR A 66 -18.10 -12.88 4.74
N CYS A 67 -16.94 -13.12 4.12
CA CYS A 67 -16.19 -14.36 4.26
C CYS A 67 -14.85 -14.04 4.93
N ALA A 68 -14.64 -14.52 6.14
CA ALA A 68 -13.44 -14.21 6.91
C ALA A 68 -12.15 -14.61 6.18
N MET A 69 -12.17 -15.77 5.52
CA MET A 69 -10.99 -16.23 4.78
C MET A 69 -10.69 -15.36 3.57
N SER A 70 -11.74 -14.98 2.83
CA SER A 70 -11.57 -14.10 1.66
C SER A 70 -11.08 -12.72 2.07
N ALA A 71 -11.62 -12.18 3.16
CA ALA A 71 -11.19 -10.88 3.66
C ALA A 71 -9.73 -10.90 4.09
N MET A 72 -9.30 -11.96 4.77
CA MET A 72 -7.91 -12.11 5.19
C MET A 72 -6.97 -12.24 4.00
N THR A 73 -7.33 -13.07 3.02
CA THR A 73 -6.54 -13.27 1.82
C THR A 73 -6.42 -11.97 1.03
N LEU A 74 -7.51 -11.23 0.92
CA LEU A 74 -7.53 -9.94 0.23
C LEU A 74 -6.64 -8.93 0.93
N LYS A 75 -6.73 -8.85 2.26
CA LYS A 75 -5.89 -7.95 3.04
C LYS A 75 -4.41 -8.28 2.84
N GLN A 76 -4.06 -9.55 2.87
CA GLN A 76 -2.68 -9.99 2.66
C GLN A 76 -2.19 -9.64 1.26
N GLY A 77 -3.05 -9.79 0.26
CA GLY A 77 -2.73 -9.42 -1.12
C GLY A 77 -2.49 -7.92 -1.27
N ILE A 78 -3.33 -7.11 -0.66
CA ILE A 78 -3.18 -5.65 -0.66
C ILE A 78 -1.90 -5.25 0.05
N GLU A 79 -1.65 -5.81 1.23
CA GLU A 79 -0.46 -5.52 2.02
C GLU A 79 0.81 -5.87 1.24
N LYS A 80 0.83 -7.04 0.63
CA LYS A 80 1.96 -7.51 -0.15
C LYS A 80 2.24 -6.59 -1.34
N LYS A 81 1.19 -6.18 -2.04
CA LYS A 81 1.31 -5.27 -3.18
C LYS A 81 1.84 -3.91 -2.75
N VAL A 82 1.25 -3.32 -1.70
CA VAL A 82 1.67 -2.01 -1.21
C VAL A 82 3.11 -2.06 -0.71
N MET A 83 3.45 -3.06 0.08
CA MET A 83 4.80 -3.18 0.63
C MET A 83 5.85 -3.44 -0.44
N SER A 84 5.50 -4.13 -1.53
CA SER A 84 6.45 -4.39 -2.60
C SER A 84 6.76 -3.14 -3.42
N GLU A 85 5.79 -2.24 -3.57
CA GLU A 85 5.98 -1.01 -4.34
C GLU A 85 6.39 0.17 -3.47
N ILE A 86 6.02 0.14 -2.19
CA ILE A 86 6.37 1.19 -1.22
C ILE A 86 7.11 0.52 -0.05
N PRO A 87 8.43 0.35 -0.15
CA PRO A 87 9.19 -0.39 0.86
C PRO A 87 9.13 0.23 2.25
N ASP A 88 8.86 1.54 2.35
CA ASP A 88 8.74 2.21 3.65
C ASP A 88 7.44 1.87 4.37
N CYS A 89 6.48 1.24 3.69
CA CYS A 89 5.25 0.79 4.31
C CYS A 89 5.51 -0.51 5.06
N TYR A 90 5.17 -0.54 6.33
CA TYR A 90 5.38 -1.72 7.18
C TYR A 90 4.18 -2.65 7.21
N GLY A 91 3.04 -2.21 6.72
CA GLY A 91 1.87 -3.06 6.66
C GLY A 91 0.62 -2.27 6.33
N VAL A 92 -0.47 -3.02 6.17
CA VAL A 92 -1.79 -2.45 5.90
C VAL A 92 -2.75 -2.93 6.99
N ILE A 93 -3.49 -1.99 7.57
CA ILE A 93 -4.45 -2.27 8.62
C ILE A 93 -5.85 -1.98 8.09
N GLN A 94 -6.75 -2.93 8.29
CA GLN A 94 -8.16 -2.72 7.99
C GLN A 94 -8.83 -2.06 9.20
N VAL A 95 -9.51 -0.94 8.96
CA VAL A 95 -10.29 -0.25 9.99
C VAL A 95 -11.77 -0.34 9.67
N LEU A 96 -12.59 -0.18 10.69
CA LEU A 96 -14.04 -0.26 10.54
C LEU A 96 -14.67 1.08 10.16
#